data_f16e526605f33d84b51241dea98a3866
#
_entry.id   f16e526605f33d84b51241dea98a3866
#
_cell.length_a   1.000
_cell.length_b   1.000
_cell.length_c   1.000
_cell.angle_alpha   90.00
_cell.angle_beta   90.00
_cell.angle_gamma   90.00
#
_symmetry.space_group_name_H-M   'P 1'
#
loop_
_entity.id
_entity.type
_entity.pdbx_description
1 polymer ?
#
loop_
_entity_poly.entity_id
_entity_poly.type
_entity_poly.pdbx_seq_one_letter_code
_entity_poly.pdbx_strand_id
1 'polypeptide(L)'
;MANFNSRALNALFSAVTNEEIKKISFTEITKEAWTILETIYEGTKAVKDSKLQRLTMSFEEIKLEEDESFDEFYAKLNDIMNSAFNLRETIPEPKVIINVLRSLPERFYAKITPIKESNDIDKILLTELVGNLQTYELGLTRIGKSSKGNSMALKAKSNHTNESLDDEDSKMKSYITRQFKKFIKNANAKGFDKDRK
;
A
#
# COMPACT_ATOMS: atom_id res chain seq x y z
N MET A 1 -35.16 34.41 -6.86
CA MET A 1 -33.70 34.23 -6.69
C MET A 1 -33.13 34.97 -5.46
N ALA A 2 -33.53 36.16 -5.15
CA ALA A 2 -33.03 36.96 -3.99
C ALA A 2 -33.13 36.19 -2.64
N ASN A 3 -34.23 35.45 -2.40
CA ASN A 3 -34.45 34.75 -1.14
C ASN A 3 -33.44 33.60 -0.89
N PHE A 4 -32.99 32.89 -1.93
CA PHE A 4 -31.99 31.85 -1.79
C PHE A 4 -30.60 32.39 -1.49
N ASN A 5 -30.22 33.50 -2.14
CA ASN A 5 -28.95 34.16 -1.91
C ASN A 5 -28.84 34.65 -0.45
N SER A 6 -29.88 35.35 0.04
CA SER A 6 -29.91 35.87 1.42
C SER A 6 -29.85 34.72 2.46
N ARG A 7 -30.57 33.64 2.23
CA ARG A 7 -30.52 32.44 3.11
C ARG A 7 -29.15 31.77 3.12
N ALA A 8 -28.53 31.65 1.95
CA ALA A 8 -27.20 31.07 1.83
C ALA A 8 -26.14 31.98 2.48
N LEU A 9 -26.25 33.31 2.30
CA LEU A 9 -25.33 34.25 2.94
C LEU A 9 -25.47 34.25 4.46
N ASN A 10 -26.68 34.18 5.01
CA ASN A 10 -26.92 34.05 6.44
C ASN A 10 -26.37 32.75 7.01
N ALA A 11 -26.54 31.61 6.29
CA ALA A 11 -25.96 30.34 6.68
C ALA A 11 -24.42 30.44 6.72
N LEU A 12 -23.81 31.09 5.75
CA LEU A 12 -22.39 31.31 5.66
C LEU A 12 -21.87 32.15 6.83
N PHE A 13 -22.55 33.26 7.15
CA PHE A 13 -22.21 34.13 8.28
C PHE A 13 -22.35 33.42 9.64
N SER A 14 -23.28 32.48 9.78
CA SER A 14 -23.42 31.67 11.01
C SER A 14 -22.39 30.58 11.16
N ALA A 15 -21.69 30.20 10.08
CA ALA A 15 -20.72 29.11 10.06
C ALA A 15 -19.26 29.57 10.20
N VAL A 16 -18.98 30.87 10.05
CA VAL A 16 -17.62 31.42 10.06
C VAL A 16 -17.35 32.26 11.31
N THR A 17 -16.09 32.55 11.60
CA THR A 17 -15.68 33.37 12.75
C THR A 17 -15.99 34.88 12.51
N ASN A 18 -16.03 35.64 13.60
CA ASN A 18 -16.25 37.09 13.51
C ASN A 18 -15.18 37.83 12.68
N GLU A 19 -13.95 37.29 12.65
CA GLU A 19 -12.87 37.89 11.84
C GLU A 19 -13.09 37.66 10.36
N GLU A 20 -13.64 36.51 9.99
CA GLU A 20 -13.97 36.14 8.62
C GLU A 20 -15.20 36.90 8.12
N ILE A 21 -16.21 37.03 8.99
CA ILE A 21 -17.39 37.90 8.70
C ILE A 21 -16.95 39.29 8.26
N LYS A 22 -16.00 39.92 8.94
CA LYS A 22 -15.50 41.26 8.59
C LYS A 22 -14.95 41.32 7.16
N LYS A 23 -14.35 40.20 6.67
CA LYS A 23 -13.74 40.14 5.34
C LYS A 23 -14.78 39.96 4.23
N ILE A 24 -15.95 39.40 4.52
CA ILE A 24 -17.02 39.11 3.56
C ILE A 24 -18.27 39.96 3.76
N SER A 25 -18.31 40.82 4.81
CA SER A 25 -19.49 41.62 5.18
C SER A 25 -19.89 42.62 4.13
N PHE A 26 -19.01 43.02 3.22
CA PHE A 26 -19.28 43.97 2.13
C PHE A 26 -19.81 43.27 0.88
N THR A 27 -19.93 41.94 0.85
CA THR A 27 -20.45 41.20 -0.31
C THR A 27 -21.95 40.98 -0.18
N GLU A 28 -22.68 41.22 -1.26
CA GLU A 28 -24.12 40.99 -1.35
C GLU A 28 -24.47 39.65 -1.99
N ILE A 29 -23.47 39.00 -2.62
CA ILE A 29 -23.62 37.76 -3.36
C ILE A 29 -22.87 36.65 -2.65
N THR A 30 -23.58 35.58 -2.26
CA THR A 30 -23.00 34.43 -1.55
C THR A 30 -21.81 33.81 -2.30
N LYS A 31 -21.84 33.79 -3.63
CA LYS A 31 -20.73 33.26 -4.45
C LYS A 31 -19.45 34.08 -4.27
N GLU A 32 -19.56 35.42 -4.18
CA GLU A 32 -18.41 36.29 -3.94
C GLU A 32 -17.83 36.07 -2.55
N ALA A 33 -18.71 36.06 -1.52
CA ALA A 33 -18.32 35.75 -0.15
C ALA A 33 -17.60 34.40 -0.06
N TRP A 34 -18.11 33.37 -0.73
CA TRP A 34 -17.48 32.06 -0.80
C TRP A 34 -16.10 32.10 -1.47
N THR A 35 -15.98 32.81 -2.60
CA THR A 35 -14.70 32.96 -3.32
C THR A 35 -13.63 33.65 -2.46
N ILE A 36 -14.05 34.67 -1.67
CA ILE A 36 -13.14 35.34 -0.74
C ILE A 36 -12.66 34.37 0.34
N LEU A 37 -13.58 33.62 0.96
CA LEU A 37 -13.22 32.59 1.97
C LEU A 37 -12.33 31.49 1.37
N GLU A 38 -12.69 30.98 0.21
CA GLU A 38 -11.88 30.00 -0.52
C GLU A 38 -10.46 30.53 -0.75
N THR A 39 -10.32 31.79 -1.15
CA THR A 39 -9.00 32.41 -1.35
C THR A 39 -8.21 32.56 -0.05
N ILE A 40 -8.90 32.85 1.06
CA ILE A 40 -8.27 32.99 2.38
C ILE A 40 -7.73 31.64 2.89
N TYR A 41 -8.50 30.58 2.75
CA TYR A 41 -8.16 29.25 3.30
C TYR A 41 -7.32 28.39 2.35
N GLU A 42 -7.66 28.38 1.07
CA GLU A 42 -6.99 27.52 0.09
C GLU A 42 -5.88 28.26 -0.68
N GLY A 43 -5.86 29.59 -0.62
CA GLY A 43 -4.95 30.45 -1.38
C GLY A 43 -5.47 30.80 -2.78
N THR A 44 -4.73 31.68 -3.44
CA THR A 44 -5.02 32.06 -4.83
C THR A 44 -4.82 30.86 -5.77
N LYS A 45 -5.38 30.92 -6.97
CA LYS A 45 -5.18 29.92 -8.01
C LYS A 45 -3.69 29.62 -8.24
N ALA A 46 -2.85 30.64 -8.32
CA ALA A 46 -1.40 30.49 -8.49
C ALA A 46 -0.74 29.71 -7.34
N VAL A 47 -1.20 29.90 -6.10
CA VAL A 47 -0.73 29.15 -4.93
C VAL A 47 -1.18 27.69 -4.99
N LYS A 48 -2.44 27.43 -5.40
CA LYS A 48 -2.95 26.06 -5.60
C LYS A 48 -2.16 25.34 -6.68
N ASP A 49 -1.95 25.97 -7.84
CA ASP A 49 -1.19 25.41 -8.96
C ASP A 49 0.25 25.07 -8.55
N SER A 50 0.92 25.96 -7.79
CA SER A 50 2.26 25.69 -7.26
C SER A 50 2.30 24.54 -6.25
N LYS A 51 1.28 24.41 -5.39
CA LYS A 51 1.14 23.27 -4.47
C LYS A 51 0.93 21.97 -5.22
N LEU A 52 0.05 21.96 -6.24
CA LEU A 52 -0.19 20.79 -7.08
C LEU A 52 1.06 20.37 -7.84
N GLN A 53 1.79 21.30 -8.42
CA GLN A 53 3.05 21.01 -9.10
C GLN A 53 4.04 20.33 -8.16
N ARG A 54 4.19 20.83 -6.93
CA ARG A 54 5.07 20.24 -5.91
C ARG A 54 4.60 18.84 -5.50
N LEU A 55 3.27 18.64 -5.32
CA LEU A 55 2.72 17.32 -5.01
C LEU A 55 2.96 16.32 -6.15
N THR A 56 2.82 16.77 -7.41
CA THR A 56 3.12 15.95 -8.59
C THR A 56 4.59 15.53 -8.61
N MET A 57 5.51 16.43 -8.34
CA MET A 57 6.94 16.11 -8.24
C MET A 57 7.19 15.10 -7.10
N SER A 58 6.64 15.36 -5.90
CA SER A 58 6.76 14.42 -4.78
C SER A 58 6.19 13.04 -5.10
N PHE A 59 5.06 12.97 -5.80
CA PHE A 59 4.46 11.72 -6.26
C PHE A 59 5.34 10.98 -7.27
N GLU A 60 6.03 11.69 -8.16
CA GLU A 60 6.90 11.08 -9.17
C GLU A 60 8.25 10.65 -8.61
N GLU A 61 8.73 11.33 -7.57
CA GLU A 61 10.03 11.07 -6.94
C GLU A 61 9.98 10.08 -5.77
N ILE A 62 8.78 9.83 -5.21
CA ILE A 62 8.64 8.95 -4.05
C ILE A 62 9.17 7.54 -4.34
N LYS A 63 10.01 7.03 -3.43
CA LYS A 63 10.58 5.68 -3.48
C LYS A 63 10.52 5.05 -2.11
N LEU A 64 10.42 3.74 -2.09
CA LEU A 64 10.57 2.94 -0.89
C LEU A 64 12.08 2.74 -0.63
N GLU A 65 12.57 3.28 0.47
CA GLU A 65 13.97 3.15 0.87
C GLU A 65 14.27 1.72 1.38
N GLU A 66 15.56 1.35 1.42
CA GLU A 66 15.96 -0.03 1.78
C GLU A 66 15.63 -0.41 3.23
N ASP A 67 15.68 0.54 4.14
CA ASP A 67 15.39 0.40 5.58
C ASP A 67 13.97 0.79 5.98
N GLU A 68 13.18 1.28 5.02
CA GLU A 68 11.79 1.68 5.20
C GLU A 68 10.85 0.47 4.99
N SER A 69 9.78 0.42 5.79
CA SER A 69 8.70 -0.55 5.57
C SER A 69 7.75 -0.11 4.45
N PHE A 70 7.11 -1.08 3.81
CA PHE A 70 6.09 -0.78 2.80
C PHE A 70 4.91 0.03 3.37
N ASP A 71 4.55 -0.19 4.64
CA ASP A 71 3.49 0.55 5.31
C ASP A 71 3.82 2.04 5.46
N GLU A 72 5.07 2.37 5.84
CA GLU A 72 5.53 3.76 5.96
C GLU A 72 5.59 4.45 4.60
N PHE A 73 6.07 3.77 3.58
CA PHE A 73 6.03 4.25 2.19
C PHE A 73 4.60 4.53 1.73
N TYR A 74 3.68 3.57 1.96
CA TYR A 74 2.29 3.70 1.53
C TYR A 74 1.56 4.82 2.29
N ALA A 75 1.89 5.05 3.56
CA ALA A 75 1.39 6.19 4.31
C ALA A 75 1.81 7.52 3.68
N LYS A 76 3.10 7.69 3.32
CA LYS A 76 3.58 8.89 2.60
C LYS A 76 2.86 9.09 1.26
N LEU A 77 2.66 8.01 0.52
CA LEU A 77 1.94 8.06 -0.76
C LEU A 77 0.48 8.49 -0.57
N ASN A 78 -0.19 7.96 0.46
CA ASN A 78 -1.55 8.37 0.82
C ASN A 78 -1.64 9.85 1.22
N ASP A 79 -0.66 10.37 1.95
CA ASP A 79 -0.61 11.79 2.32
C ASP A 79 -0.50 12.69 1.08
N ILE A 80 0.28 12.29 0.07
CA ILE A 80 0.36 13.01 -1.20
C ILE A 80 -0.98 12.96 -1.93
N MET A 81 -1.62 11.79 -2.04
CA MET A 81 -2.91 11.62 -2.70
C MET A 81 -4.01 12.44 -2.00
N ASN A 82 -4.08 12.38 -0.67
CA ASN A 82 -5.04 13.15 0.11
C ASN A 82 -4.81 14.67 -0.03
N SER A 83 -3.54 15.10 -0.08
CA SER A 83 -3.20 16.50 -0.29
C SER A 83 -3.61 17.00 -1.67
N ALA A 84 -3.46 16.17 -2.71
CA ALA A 84 -3.93 16.47 -4.06
C ALA A 84 -5.47 16.52 -4.10
N PHE A 85 -6.14 15.56 -3.48
CA PHE A 85 -7.60 15.50 -3.38
C PHE A 85 -8.17 16.75 -2.68
N ASN A 86 -7.53 17.24 -1.61
CA ASN A 86 -7.92 18.48 -0.93
C ASN A 86 -7.81 19.72 -1.83
N LEU A 87 -6.92 19.68 -2.83
CA LEU A 87 -6.80 20.71 -3.88
C LEU A 87 -7.72 20.44 -5.08
N ARG A 88 -8.66 19.47 -4.95
CA ARG A 88 -9.63 19.05 -5.98
C ARG A 88 -8.99 18.39 -7.20
N GLU A 89 -7.79 17.80 -7.01
CA GLU A 89 -7.11 17.01 -8.01
C GLU A 89 -7.09 15.54 -7.56
N THR A 90 -7.58 14.65 -8.40
CA THR A 90 -7.61 13.21 -8.11
C THR A 90 -6.58 12.48 -8.95
N ILE A 91 -5.66 11.75 -8.32
CA ILE A 91 -4.70 10.92 -9.04
C ILE A 91 -5.39 9.62 -9.42
N PRO A 92 -5.45 9.25 -10.71
CA PRO A 92 -6.10 8.01 -11.16
C PRO A 92 -5.43 6.76 -10.56
N GLU A 93 -6.21 5.78 -10.15
CA GLU A 93 -5.73 4.53 -9.55
C GLU A 93 -4.67 3.80 -10.40
N PRO A 94 -4.81 3.66 -11.74
CA PRO A 94 -3.76 3.06 -12.56
C PRO A 94 -2.42 3.80 -12.48
N LYS A 95 -2.44 5.14 -12.39
CA LYS A 95 -1.22 5.93 -12.23
C LYS A 95 -0.56 5.68 -10.87
N VAL A 96 -1.36 5.50 -9.82
CA VAL A 96 -0.87 5.14 -8.48
C VAL A 96 -0.22 3.76 -8.50
N ILE A 97 -0.86 2.76 -9.11
CA ILE A 97 -0.35 1.40 -9.25
C ILE A 97 1.00 1.38 -9.97
N ILE A 98 1.10 2.06 -11.10
CA ILE A 98 2.36 2.16 -11.87
C ILE A 98 3.45 2.81 -11.03
N ASN A 99 3.12 3.87 -10.29
CA ASN A 99 4.07 4.55 -9.43
C ASN A 99 4.55 3.62 -8.30
N VAL A 100 3.65 2.95 -7.59
CA VAL A 100 4.00 1.96 -6.55
C VAL A 100 4.98 0.93 -7.12
N LEU A 101 4.62 0.26 -8.23
CA LEU A 101 5.47 -0.77 -8.86
C LEU A 101 6.85 -0.27 -9.29
N ARG A 102 6.98 1.02 -9.63
CA ARG A 102 8.25 1.64 -10.03
C ARG A 102 9.11 2.01 -8.82
N SER A 103 8.47 2.33 -7.71
CA SER A 103 9.10 2.86 -6.50
C SER A 103 9.68 1.79 -5.58
N LEU A 104 9.39 0.51 -5.84
CA LEU A 104 9.81 -0.60 -5.00
C LEU A 104 11.27 -1.01 -5.25
N PRO A 105 12.08 -1.27 -4.18
CA PRO A 105 13.46 -1.74 -4.28
C PRO A 105 13.57 -3.20 -4.71
N GLU A 106 14.80 -3.66 -4.96
CA GLU A 106 15.11 -5.00 -5.48
C GLU A 106 14.52 -6.15 -4.66
N ARG A 107 14.40 -5.98 -3.34
CA ARG A 107 13.82 -7.00 -2.46
C ARG A 107 12.38 -7.38 -2.84
N PHE A 108 11.68 -6.54 -3.61
CA PHE A 108 10.32 -6.81 -4.11
C PHE A 108 10.28 -7.37 -5.54
N TYR A 109 11.40 -7.46 -6.25
CA TYR A 109 11.40 -7.84 -7.67
C TYR A 109 10.76 -9.20 -7.95
N ALA A 110 10.96 -10.18 -7.08
CA ALA A 110 10.30 -11.48 -7.22
C ALA A 110 8.75 -11.39 -7.23
N LYS A 111 8.19 -10.36 -6.62
CA LYS A 111 6.74 -10.11 -6.60
C LYS A 111 6.29 -9.20 -7.75
N ILE A 112 7.12 -8.22 -8.13
CA ILE A 112 6.80 -7.23 -9.15
C ILE A 112 6.87 -7.81 -10.56
N THR A 113 7.88 -8.64 -10.84
CA THR A 113 8.14 -9.19 -12.18
C THR A 113 6.91 -9.90 -12.76
N PRO A 114 6.26 -10.86 -12.08
CA PRO A 114 5.06 -11.50 -12.61
C PRO A 114 3.91 -10.52 -12.88
N ILE A 115 3.78 -9.48 -12.04
CA ILE A 115 2.74 -8.46 -12.19
C ILE A 115 2.98 -7.64 -13.47
N LYS A 116 4.23 -7.24 -13.72
CA LYS A 116 4.60 -6.48 -14.93
C LYS A 116 4.49 -7.32 -16.20
N GLU A 117 4.81 -8.61 -16.14
CA GLU A 117 4.75 -9.54 -17.28
C GLU A 117 3.32 -9.93 -17.67
N SER A 118 2.38 -9.89 -16.71
CA SER A 118 0.98 -10.24 -16.99
C SER A 118 0.27 -9.28 -17.93
N ASN A 119 0.81 -8.08 -18.19
CA ASN A 119 0.19 -6.98 -18.94
C ASN A 119 -1.23 -6.57 -18.49
N ASP A 120 -1.67 -7.03 -17.32
CA ASP A 120 -3.01 -6.83 -16.78
C ASP A 120 -3.05 -5.74 -15.67
N ILE A 121 -2.14 -4.77 -15.74
CA ILE A 121 -2.04 -3.68 -14.73
C ILE A 121 -3.36 -2.94 -14.57
N ASP A 122 -4.11 -2.77 -15.64
CA ASP A 122 -5.41 -2.07 -15.64
C ASP A 122 -6.53 -2.85 -14.92
N LYS A 123 -6.31 -4.13 -14.64
CA LYS A 123 -7.27 -4.99 -13.93
C LYS A 123 -6.95 -5.14 -12.44
N ILE A 124 -5.78 -4.69 -12.01
CA ILE A 124 -5.35 -4.82 -10.63
C ILE A 124 -6.01 -3.71 -9.81
N LEU A 125 -6.63 -4.07 -8.70
CA LEU A 125 -7.11 -3.10 -7.72
C LEU A 125 -5.95 -2.66 -6.81
N LEU A 126 -5.86 -1.37 -6.53
CA LEU A 126 -4.80 -0.82 -5.66
C LEU A 126 -4.82 -1.49 -4.27
N THR A 127 -5.99 -1.74 -3.72
CA THR A 127 -6.16 -2.41 -2.43
C THR A 127 -5.60 -3.84 -2.43
N GLU A 128 -5.77 -4.57 -3.53
CA GLU A 128 -5.23 -5.92 -3.69
C GLU A 128 -3.70 -5.89 -3.83
N LEU A 129 -3.18 -4.96 -4.62
CA LEU A 129 -1.73 -4.77 -4.76
C LEU A 129 -1.08 -4.47 -3.42
N VAL A 130 -1.63 -3.52 -2.66
CA VAL A 130 -1.13 -3.12 -1.34
C VAL A 130 -1.12 -4.31 -0.39
N GLY A 131 -2.23 -5.04 -0.23
CA GLY A 131 -2.32 -6.22 0.64
C GLY A 131 -1.33 -7.32 0.26
N ASN A 132 -1.11 -7.53 -1.04
CA ASN A 132 -0.12 -8.50 -1.55
C ASN A 132 1.31 -8.09 -1.23
N LEU A 133 1.66 -6.79 -1.33
CA LEU A 133 3.00 -6.28 -1.03
C LEU A 133 3.29 -6.29 0.47
N GLN A 134 2.34 -5.90 1.32
CA GLN A 134 2.43 -6.00 2.77
C GLN A 134 2.67 -7.45 3.22
N THR A 135 1.87 -8.39 2.70
CA THR A 135 2.02 -9.82 3.01
C THR A 135 3.39 -10.36 2.58
N TYR A 136 3.86 -9.94 1.42
CA TYR A 136 5.18 -10.33 0.92
C TYR A 136 6.31 -9.82 1.80
N GLU A 137 6.28 -8.56 2.22
CA GLU A 137 7.28 -7.97 3.12
C GLU A 137 7.33 -8.68 4.48
N LEU A 138 6.17 -9.02 5.05
CA LEU A 138 6.11 -9.84 6.27
C LEU A 138 6.79 -11.20 6.10
N GLY A 139 6.71 -11.79 4.91
CA GLY A 139 7.41 -13.01 4.55
C GLY A 139 8.93 -12.82 4.54
N LEU A 140 9.42 -11.73 3.93
CA LEU A 140 10.86 -11.42 3.87
C LEU A 140 11.46 -11.22 5.27
N THR A 141 10.77 -10.48 6.16
CA THR A 141 11.24 -10.23 7.53
C THR A 141 11.31 -11.50 8.37
N ARG A 142 10.42 -12.47 8.15
CA ARG A 142 10.46 -13.78 8.82
C ARG A 142 11.65 -14.62 8.38
N ILE A 143 11.96 -14.65 7.08
CA ILE A 143 13.10 -15.36 6.53
C ILE A 143 14.41 -14.75 7.03
N GLY A 144 14.53 -13.43 7.06
CA GLY A 144 15.71 -12.72 7.57
C GLY A 144 15.97 -12.94 9.06
N LYS A 145 14.93 -13.09 9.88
CA LYS A 145 15.06 -13.44 11.31
C LYS A 145 15.41 -14.93 11.53
N SER A 146 14.94 -15.82 10.67
CA SER A 146 15.26 -17.25 10.72
C SER A 146 16.70 -17.54 10.31
N SER A 147 17.28 -16.78 9.37
CA SER A 147 18.66 -16.97 8.93
C SER A 147 19.72 -16.45 9.91
N LYS A 148 19.38 -15.55 10.84
CA LYS A 148 20.26 -15.10 11.92
C LYS A 148 20.32 -16.05 13.11
N GLY A 149 19.40 -17.03 13.18
CA GLY A 149 19.29 -18.01 14.29
C GLY A 149 19.76 -19.41 13.95
N ASN A 150 19.95 -19.79 12.69
CA ASN A 150 20.34 -21.15 12.33
C ASN A 150 21.22 -21.18 11.08
N SER A 151 22.47 -20.75 11.20
CA SER A 151 23.50 -21.25 10.30
C SER A 151 23.94 -22.66 10.78
N MET A 152 23.02 -23.59 10.83
CA MET A 152 23.40 -25.00 10.78
C MET A 152 23.58 -25.38 9.32
N ALA A 153 24.79 -25.13 8.83
CA ALA A 153 25.31 -25.81 7.69
C ALA A 153 25.03 -27.30 7.86
N LEU A 154 24.29 -27.88 6.91
CA LEU A 154 24.29 -29.32 6.68
C LEU A 154 25.72 -29.75 6.31
N LYS A 155 26.59 -29.88 7.30
CA LYS A 155 27.85 -30.56 7.18
C LYS A 155 27.52 -32.03 7.24
N ALA A 156 27.42 -32.66 6.09
CA ALA A 156 27.56 -34.11 6.00
C ALA A 156 28.96 -34.44 6.54
N LYS A 157 29.04 -34.88 7.78
CA LYS A 157 30.22 -35.49 8.35
C LYS A 157 29.82 -36.86 8.86
N SER A 158 30.31 -37.86 8.15
CA SER A 158 30.38 -39.24 8.63
C SER A 158 31.22 -39.32 9.91
N ASN A 159 30.81 -40.18 10.79
CA ASN A 159 31.52 -40.88 11.88
C ASN A 159 31.47 -40.31 13.30
N HIS A 160 30.81 -41.16 14.07
CA HIS A 160 31.08 -41.67 15.41
C HIS A 160 30.94 -40.81 16.67
N THR A 161 30.04 -41.36 17.48
CA THR A 161 30.00 -41.48 18.96
C THR A 161 29.44 -40.33 19.80
N ASN A 162 28.43 -40.78 20.56
CA ASN A 162 27.94 -40.45 21.92
C ASN A 162 26.88 -39.36 22.12
N GLU A 163 25.69 -39.90 22.32
CA GLU A 163 24.75 -39.82 23.47
C GLU A 163 24.11 -38.47 23.84
N SER A 164 22.81 -38.59 23.74
CA SER A 164 21.73 -38.04 24.59
C SER A 164 21.30 -36.57 24.35
N LEU A 165 20.03 -36.47 23.94
CA LEU A 165 19.00 -35.45 24.09
C LEU A 165 18.35 -34.88 22.81
N ASP A 166 18.44 -35.62 21.67
CA ASP A 166 17.80 -35.16 20.41
C ASP A 166 16.87 -36.22 19.77
N ASP A 167 16.41 -37.23 20.53
CA ASP A 167 15.71 -38.39 19.97
C ASP A 167 14.19 -38.11 19.71
N GLU A 168 13.56 -37.20 20.41
CA GLU A 168 12.15 -36.88 20.28
C GLU A 168 11.87 -36.01 19.05
N ASP A 169 12.67 -34.98 18.79
CA ASP A 169 12.54 -34.09 17.65
C ASP A 169 12.85 -34.79 16.32
N SER A 170 13.80 -35.68 16.33
CA SER A 170 14.18 -36.53 15.19
C SER A 170 13.08 -37.56 14.84
N LYS A 171 12.43 -38.14 15.84
CA LYS A 171 11.28 -39.04 15.67
C LYS A 171 10.05 -38.29 15.14
N MET A 172 9.79 -37.10 15.65
CA MET A 172 8.69 -36.24 15.18
C MET A 172 8.87 -35.83 13.71
N LYS A 173 10.05 -35.37 13.31
CA LYS A 173 10.38 -35.01 11.92
C LYS A 173 10.27 -36.21 10.98
N SER A 174 10.71 -37.38 11.40
CA SER A 174 10.61 -38.62 10.60
C SER A 174 9.15 -39.06 10.44
N TYR A 175 8.34 -38.93 11.50
CA TYR A 175 6.91 -39.22 11.47
C TYR A 175 6.16 -38.31 10.52
N ILE A 176 6.37 -36.99 10.59
CA ILE A 176 5.75 -36.00 9.71
C ILE A 176 6.13 -36.27 8.25
N THR A 177 7.40 -36.53 7.96
CA THR A 177 7.87 -36.83 6.60
C THR A 177 7.22 -38.10 6.04
N ARG A 178 7.02 -39.13 6.88
CA ARG A 178 6.34 -40.37 6.50
C ARG A 178 4.85 -40.16 6.20
N GLN A 179 4.16 -39.36 6.99
CA GLN A 179 2.77 -39.02 6.78
C GLN A 179 2.59 -38.19 5.49
N PHE A 180 3.48 -37.22 5.24
CA PHE A 180 3.46 -36.41 4.05
C PHE A 180 3.69 -37.23 2.76
N LYS A 181 4.64 -38.19 2.78
CA LYS A 181 4.86 -39.13 1.67
C LYS A 181 3.63 -40.01 1.41
N LYS A 182 2.95 -40.49 2.47
CA LYS A 182 1.69 -41.22 2.33
C LYS A 182 0.59 -40.41 1.71
N PHE A 183 0.46 -39.14 2.13
CA PHE A 183 -0.53 -38.23 1.60
C PHE A 183 -0.35 -37.96 0.10
N ILE A 184 0.90 -37.68 -0.33
CA ILE A 184 1.23 -37.47 -1.77
C ILE A 184 0.96 -38.75 -2.57
N LYS A 185 1.32 -39.92 -2.04
CA LYS A 185 1.08 -41.20 -2.73
C LYS A 185 -0.43 -41.48 -2.91
N ASN A 186 -1.23 -41.16 -1.90
CA ASN A 186 -2.69 -41.33 -1.97
C ASN A 186 -3.35 -40.30 -2.88
N ALA A 187 -2.82 -39.06 -2.94
CA ALA A 187 -3.31 -38.01 -3.85
C ALA A 187 -3.04 -38.39 -5.32
N ASN A 188 -1.86 -38.91 -5.62
CA ASN A 188 -1.49 -39.40 -6.97
C ASN A 188 -2.26 -40.68 -7.38
N ALA A 189 -2.62 -41.53 -6.43
CA ALA A 189 -3.39 -42.75 -6.71
C ALA A 189 -4.87 -42.44 -7.03
N LYS A 190 -5.41 -41.31 -6.55
CA LYS A 190 -6.80 -40.88 -6.84
C LYS A 190 -6.95 -40.07 -8.13
N GLY A 191 -5.85 -39.61 -8.74
CA GLY A 191 -5.84 -38.83 -9.98
C GLY A 191 -5.83 -39.62 -11.28
N PHE A 192 -5.69 -40.95 -11.25
CA PHE A 192 -5.46 -41.76 -12.47
C PHE A 192 -6.68 -42.56 -12.96
N ASP A 193 -7.88 -42.37 -12.36
CA ASP A 193 -9.05 -43.21 -12.68
C ASP A 193 -10.24 -42.38 -13.22
N LYS A 194 -10.00 -41.29 -13.94
CA LYS A 194 -11.12 -40.46 -14.49
C LYS A 194 -11.15 -40.32 -16.02
N ASP A 195 -10.26 -40.98 -16.76
CA ASP A 195 -10.33 -40.96 -18.24
C ASP A 195 -10.27 -42.38 -18.84
N ARG A 196 -11.29 -43.19 -18.53
CA ARG A 196 -11.62 -44.40 -19.30
C ARG A 196 -13.11 -44.74 -19.15
N LYS A 197 -13.94 -43.97 -19.86
CA LYS A 197 -15.18 -44.50 -20.45
C LYS A 197 -15.65 -43.57 -21.57
#